data_aa8b7900d88c61e0398eab30214cc258
#
_entry.id   aa8b7900d88c61e0398eab30214cc258
#
_cell.length_a   1.000
_cell.length_b   1.000
_cell.length_c   1.000
_cell.angle_alpha   90.00
_cell.angle_beta   90.00
_cell.angle_gamma   90.00
#
_symmetry.space_group_name_H-M   'P 1'
#
loop_
_entity.id
_entity.type
_entity.pdbx_description
1 polymer ?
#
loop_
_entity_poly.entity_id
_entity_poly.type
_entity_poly.pdbx_seq_one_letter_code
_entity_poly.pdbx_strand_id
1 'polypeptide(L)'
;MKRIFIYIFAATSFFYSSCSGDWLNLNPSTSVTSEQAIRTLEEAQIALNGIYRIAASHSYYGDNYLYYADCRGEDVQARISKGPGKRVSPYYEFNVTADDALNITRVWNQPYSVIHQANSLLERIESGAVVTDDAVALNCIKAEALALRGLALFDLTRLFAMPYTLNNGTSLGVPIEIKTTLPTHQPARNTVAECYQQVIDDMTGALKLSALSADKKNGYLNVWSVKALLSRVYLYMNDNEKALALAKEVMNNGGLYQLFTHDEYPTVWGKDFSSESLFEFYFPSLMVERGEKVLQWFMPIM
;
A
#
# COMPACT_ATOMS: atom_id res chain seq x y z
N MET A 1 34.60 65.88 18.62
CA MET A 1 33.59 65.32 17.74
C MET A 1 34.02 63.99 17.06
N LYS A 2 35.20 63.83 16.48
CA LYS A 2 35.66 62.57 15.84
C LYS A 2 35.65 61.32 16.77
N ARG A 3 36.00 61.48 18.06
CA ARG A 3 35.99 60.34 19.00
C ARG A 3 34.61 59.83 19.38
N ILE A 4 33.60 60.69 19.40
CA ILE A 4 32.22 60.32 19.70
C ILE A 4 31.61 59.46 18.54
N PHE A 5 31.94 59.78 17.29
CA PHE A 5 31.50 58.97 16.14
C PHE A 5 32.07 57.56 16.13
N ILE A 6 33.31 57.37 16.64
CA ILE A 6 33.93 56.05 16.72
C ILE A 6 33.22 55.18 17.77
N TYR A 7 32.80 55.74 18.93
CA TYR A 7 32.06 54.99 19.93
C TYR A 7 30.64 54.66 19.50
N ILE A 8 29.99 55.56 18.75
CA ILE A 8 28.66 55.30 18.20
C ILE A 8 28.73 54.20 17.14
N PHE A 9 29.73 54.18 16.27
CA PHE A 9 29.93 53.16 15.24
C PHE A 9 30.31 51.81 15.87
N ALA A 10 31.11 51.78 16.92
CA ALA A 10 31.42 50.54 17.66
C ALA A 10 30.22 49.99 18.44
N ALA A 11 29.35 50.84 18.98
CA ALA A 11 28.12 50.42 19.68
C ALA A 11 27.07 49.84 18.69
N THR A 12 26.97 50.37 17.45
CA THR A 12 26.03 49.84 16.46
C THR A 12 26.43 48.50 15.87
N SER A 13 27.74 48.17 15.86
CA SER A 13 28.21 46.85 15.35
C SER A 13 27.88 45.69 16.29
N PHE A 14 27.57 45.94 17.55
CA PHE A 14 27.16 44.89 18.50
C PHE A 14 25.70 44.44 18.33
N PHE A 15 24.89 45.16 17.61
CA PHE A 15 23.48 44.78 17.37
C PHE A 15 23.23 43.89 16.17
N TYR A 16 24.23 43.60 15.34
CA TYR A 16 24.09 42.77 14.15
C TYR A 16 24.39 41.28 14.36
N SER A 17 24.78 40.85 15.56
CA SER A 17 25.18 39.48 15.84
C SER A 17 24.07 38.62 16.47
N SER A 18 22.80 39.06 16.46
CA SER A 18 21.69 38.33 17.06
C SER A 18 20.69 37.80 16.01
N CYS A 19 21.18 37.06 15.05
CA CYS A 19 20.34 36.16 14.30
C CYS A 19 20.95 34.75 14.35
N SER A 20 20.71 34.04 15.45
CA SER A 20 20.82 32.60 15.40
C SER A 20 19.69 32.10 14.51
N GLY A 21 20.03 31.39 13.43
CA GLY A 21 19.07 30.90 12.42
C GLY A 21 18.05 29.88 12.99
N ASP A 22 18.14 29.54 14.27
CA ASP A 22 17.29 28.53 14.91
C ASP A 22 15.82 28.96 15.09
N TRP A 23 15.51 30.26 15.12
CA TRP A 23 14.12 30.71 15.22
C TRP A 23 13.31 30.56 13.92
N LEU A 24 14.01 30.36 12.77
CA LEU A 24 13.39 30.08 11.47
C LEU A 24 13.16 28.59 11.26
N ASN A 25 13.81 27.72 12.03
CA ASN A 25 13.60 26.28 12.03
C ASN A 25 12.53 25.87 13.06
N LEU A 26 11.36 26.50 12.95
CA LEU A 26 10.21 26.07 13.74
C LEU A 26 9.72 24.74 13.20
N ASN A 27 10.07 23.65 13.86
CA ASN A 27 9.36 22.39 13.67
C ASN A 27 7.90 22.61 14.04
N PRO A 28 6.94 22.25 13.17
CA PRO A 28 5.54 22.38 13.51
C PRO A 28 5.27 21.65 14.83
N SER A 29 4.65 22.33 15.79
CA SER A 29 4.35 21.77 17.12
C SER A 29 3.35 20.59 17.05
N THR A 30 2.74 20.38 15.90
CA THR A 30 1.70 19.35 15.63
C THR A 30 2.14 18.26 14.67
N SER A 31 3.36 18.33 14.12
CA SER A 31 3.91 17.29 13.24
C SER A 31 5.35 16.95 13.61
N VAL A 32 5.62 15.68 13.70
CA VAL A 32 6.97 15.14 13.90
C VAL A 32 7.65 15.10 12.52
N THR A 33 8.91 15.54 12.43
CA THR A 33 9.67 15.39 11.18
C THR A 33 9.83 13.91 10.83
N SER A 34 9.93 13.59 9.56
CA SER A 34 10.13 12.20 9.09
C SER A 34 11.34 11.53 9.76
N GLU A 35 12.38 12.30 10.11
CA GLU A 35 13.57 11.83 10.82
C GLU A 35 13.32 11.51 12.30
N GLN A 36 12.31 12.11 12.91
CA GLN A 36 11.95 11.92 14.31
C GLN A 36 10.82 10.91 14.50
N ALA A 37 10.09 10.59 13.44
CA ALA A 37 9.06 9.56 13.42
C ALA A 37 9.69 8.16 13.32
N ILE A 38 9.06 7.18 13.93
CA ILE A 38 9.39 5.75 13.85
C ILE A 38 10.78 5.44 14.40
N ARG A 39 10.88 5.44 15.74
CA ARG A 39 12.11 5.11 16.49
C ARG A 39 11.99 3.86 17.34
N THR A 40 10.77 3.46 17.66
CA THR A 40 10.47 2.30 18.49
C THR A 40 9.70 1.26 17.71
N LEU A 41 9.68 0.03 18.22
CA LEU A 41 8.90 -1.07 17.64
C LEU A 41 7.40 -0.72 17.61
N GLU A 42 6.90 -0.06 18.65
CA GLU A 42 5.48 0.37 18.72
C GLU A 42 5.16 1.41 17.65
N GLU A 43 6.02 2.40 17.45
CA GLU A 43 5.85 3.40 16.39
C GLU A 43 5.93 2.77 14.99
N ALA A 44 6.80 1.77 14.79
CA ALA A 44 6.87 1.01 13.55
C ALA A 44 5.57 0.19 13.31
N GLN A 45 5.00 -0.39 14.36
CA GLN A 45 3.71 -1.09 14.28
C GLN A 45 2.56 -0.12 13.96
N ILE A 46 2.56 1.07 14.57
CA ILE A 46 1.56 2.12 14.27
C ILE A 46 1.69 2.56 12.81
N ALA A 47 2.91 2.74 12.30
CA ALA A 47 3.15 3.08 10.90
C ALA A 47 2.65 1.97 9.96
N LEU A 48 2.93 0.70 10.25
CA LEU A 48 2.40 -0.45 9.51
C LEU A 48 0.86 -0.47 9.50
N ASN A 49 0.22 -0.25 10.65
CA ASN A 49 -1.23 -0.16 10.75
C ASN A 49 -1.78 1.00 9.89
N GLY A 50 -1.04 2.11 9.81
CA GLY A 50 -1.33 3.22 8.91
C GLY A 50 -1.34 2.80 7.44
N ILE A 51 -0.39 1.96 7.00
CA ILE A 51 -0.32 1.42 5.64
C ILE A 51 -1.53 0.54 5.35
N TYR A 52 -1.90 -0.38 6.25
CA TYR A 52 -3.10 -1.19 6.13
C TYR A 52 -4.38 -0.33 6.03
N ARG A 53 -4.48 0.72 6.85
CA ARG A 53 -5.61 1.64 6.81
C ARG A 53 -5.73 2.40 5.49
N ILE A 54 -4.59 2.81 4.90
CA ILE A 54 -4.57 3.45 3.58
C ILE A 54 -5.04 2.46 2.51
N ALA A 55 -4.55 1.23 2.55
CA ALA A 55 -4.98 0.17 1.63
C ALA A 55 -6.48 -0.15 1.78
N ALA A 56 -6.99 -0.21 3.01
CA ALA A 56 -8.41 -0.45 3.30
C ALA A 56 -9.32 0.76 3.01
N SER A 57 -8.78 1.91 2.59
CA SER A 57 -9.60 3.12 2.38
C SER A 57 -10.62 2.95 1.25
N HIS A 58 -11.70 3.75 1.31
CA HIS A 58 -12.70 3.84 0.25
C HIS A 58 -12.10 4.11 -1.15
N SER A 59 -10.98 4.82 -1.20
CA SER A 59 -10.29 5.16 -2.45
C SER A 59 -9.50 3.98 -3.05
N TYR A 60 -9.35 2.87 -2.33
CA TYR A 60 -8.65 1.69 -2.79
C TYR A 60 -9.50 0.42 -2.56
N TYR A 61 -9.10 -0.52 -1.71
CA TYR A 61 -9.80 -1.79 -1.48
C TYR A 61 -11.19 -1.64 -0.84
N GLY A 62 -11.48 -0.50 -0.21
CA GLY A 62 -12.80 -0.27 0.39
C GLY A 62 -13.92 -0.10 -0.64
N ASP A 63 -13.61 0.33 -1.89
CA ASP A 63 -14.65 0.58 -2.88
C ASP A 63 -14.08 0.77 -4.31
N ASN A 64 -13.33 1.85 -4.53
CA ASN A 64 -13.01 2.31 -5.89
C ASN A 64 -12.22 1.31 -6.74
N TYR A 65 -11.34 0.54 -6.13
CA TYR A 65 -10.54 -0.49 -6.82
C TYR A 65 -11.44 -1.57 -7.43
N LEU A 66 -12.41 -2.04 -6.68
CA LEU A 66 -13.36 -3.06 -7.12
C LEU A 66 -14.24 -2.53 -8.24
N TYR A 67 -14.84 -1.35 -8.05
CA TYR A 67 -15.66 -0.76 -9.08
C TYR A 67 -14.91 -0.44 -10.36
N TYR A 68 -13.65 0.00 -10.26
CA TYR A 68 -12.84 0.30 -11.45
C TYR A 68 -12.61 -0.95 -12.29
N ALA A 69 -12.36 -2.08 -11.65
CA ALA A 69 -12.13 -3.35 -12.34
C ALA A 69 -13.45 -3.95 -12.86
N ASP A 70 -14.45 -4.13 -11.98
CA ASP A 70 -15.66 -4.89 -12.26
C ASP A 70 -16.60 -4.17 -13.22
N CYS A 71 -16.70 -2.83 -13.14
CA CYS A 71 -17.53 -2.07 -14.08
C CYS A 71 -16.97 -2.01 -15.49
N ARG A 72 -15.68 -2.33 -15.69
CA ARG A 72 -15.05 -2.46 -17.01
C ARG A 72 -15.08 -3.88 -17.54
N GLY A 73 -15.33 -4.85 -16.68
CA GLY A 73 -15.65 -6.21 -17.04
C GLY A 73 -17.11 -6.32 -17.50
N GLU A 74 -17.51 -7.47 -17.96
CA GLU A 74 -18.89 -7.73 -18.38
C GLU A 74 -19.78 -8.27 -17.27
N ASP A 75 -19.22 -8.49 -16.06
CA ASP A 75 -19.92 -9.10 -14.93
C ASP A 75 -20.85 -8.13 -14.19
N VAL A 76 -20.63 -6.81 -14.33
CA VAL A 76 -21.39 -5.77 -13.66
C VAL A 76 -21.93 -4.75 -14.65
N GLN A 77 -23.24 -4.49 -14.58
CA GLN A 77 -23.87 -3.44 -15.36
C GLN A 77 -24.12 -2.19 -14.51
N ALA A 78 -23.58 -1.05 -14.95
CA ALA A 78 -23.85 0.24 -14.31
C ALA A 78 -25.26 0.71 -14.68
N ARG A 79 -26.11 0.97 -13.65
CA ARG A 79 -27.38 1.68 -13.87
C ARG A 79 -27.12 3.16 -14.09
N ILE A 80 -27.15 3.61 -15.32
CA ILE A 80 -26.99 5.02 -15.71
C ILE A 80 -28.24 5.79 -15.29
N SER A 81 -28.26 6.28 -14.06
CA SER A 81 -29.35 7.08 -13.54
C SER A 81 -28.82 8.19 -12.62
N LYS A 82 -29.68 9.11 -12.23
CA LYS A 82 -29.34 10.17 -11.27
C LYS A 82 -28.87 9.57 -9.96
N GLY A 83 -27.77 10.07 -9.38
CA GLY A 83 -27.27 9.63 -8.09
C GLY A 83 -25.98 8.80 -8.15
N PRO A 84 -25.76 7.85 -7.22
CA PRO A 84 -24.49 7.11 -7.10
C PRO A 84 -24.05 6.33 -8.34
N GLY A 85 -24.97 5.89 -9.19
CA GLY A 85 -24.67 5.22 -10.45
C GLY A 85 -23.91 6.10 -11.45
N LYS A 86 -24.03 7.42 -11.34
CA LYS A 86 -23.29 8.37 -12.16
C LYS A 86 -21.77 8.28 -11.93
N ARG A 87 -21.36 7.86 -10.72
CA ARG A 87 -19.94 7.74 -10.35
C ARG A 87 -19.22 6.61 -11.07
N VAL A 88 -19.92 5.51 -11.36
CA VAL A 88 -19.35 4.32 -12.00
C VAL A 88 -19.62 4.25 -13.50
N SER A 89 -20.55 5.08 -14.01
CA SER A 89 -20.91 5.16 -15.43
C SER A 89 -19.70 5.39 -16.35
N PRO A 90 -18.73 6.29 -16.04
CA PRO A 90 -17.56 6.47 -16.88
C PRO A 90 -16.71 5.21 -17.06
N TYR A 91 -16.65 4.36 -16.04
CA TYR A 91 -15.91 3.08 -16.12
C TYR A 91 -16.63 2.09 -17.03
N TYR A 92 -17.93 1.95 -16.84
CA TYR A 92 -18.76 1.08 -17.63
C TYR A 92 -18.81 1.49 -19.11
N GLU A 93 -18.87 2.80 -19.38
CA GLU A 93 -18.91 3.35 -20.73
C GLU A 93 -17.53 3.47 -21.39
N PHE A 94 -16.44 3.10 -20.70
CA PHE A 94 -15.06 3.30 -21.14
C PHE A 94 -14.73 4.76 -21.49
N ASN A 95 -15.49 5.69 -20.94
CA ASN A 95 -15.36 7.13 -21.18
C ASN A 95 -14.66 7.80 -20.01
N VAL A 96 -13.47 7.34 -19.71
CA VAL A 96 -12.66 7.85 -18.62
C VAL A 96 -11.60 8.79 -19.18
N THR A 97 -11.58 10.02 -18.70
CA THR A 97 -10.60 11.04 -19.07
C THR A 97 -9.56 11.22 -17.98
N ALA A 98 -8.36 11.72 -18.36
CA ALA A 98 -7.30 12.03 -17.40
C ALA A 98 -7.73 13.08 -16.35
N ASP A 99 -8.73 13.89 -16.69
CA ASP A 99 -9.28 14.93 -15.82
C ASP A 99 -10.42 14.42 -14.91
N ASP A 100 -10.77 13.13 -14.99
CA ASP A 100 -11.73 12.53 -14.06
C ASP A 100 -11.09 12.34 -12.67
N ALA A 101 -10.87 13.49 -12.03
CA ALA A 101 -10.15 13.64 -10.78
C ALA A 101 -10.81 12.90 -9.61
N LEU A 102 -12.09 12.51 -9.73
CA LEU A 102 -12.81 11.97 -8.57
C LEU A 102 -12.54 10.48 -8.34
N ASN A 103 -12.27 9.72 -9.39
CA ASN A 103 -12.22 8.26 -9.25
C ASN A 103 -10.89 7.65 -9.75
N ILE A 104 -10.45 7.96 -10.97
CA ILE A 104 -9.20 7.41 -11.50
C ILE A 104 -8.00 7.91 -10.74
N THR A 105 -7.94 9.21 -10.48
CA THR A 105 -6.85 9.82 -9.70
C THR A 105 -6.73 9.16 -8.34
N ARG A 106 -7.84 8.77 -7.72
CA ARG A 106 -7.82 8.06 -6.44
C ARG A 106 -7.30 6.65 -6.55
N VAL A 107 -7.76 5.89 -7.56
CA VAL A 107 -7.29 4.52 -7.82
C VAL A 107 -5.81 4.49 -8.20
N TRP A 108 -5.30 5.56 -8.81
CA TRP A 108 -3.87 5.73 -9.08
C TRP A 108 -3.09 6.18 -7.83
N ASN A 109 -3.54 7.23 -7.15
CA ASN A 109 -2.78 7.86 -6.07
C ASN A 109 -2.76 7.01 -4.79
N GLN A 110 -3.83 6.28 -4.50
CA GLN A 110 -3.93 5.57 -3.22
C GLN A 110 -2.94 4.41 -3.09
N PRO A 111 -2.75 3.54 -4.11
CA PRO A 111 -1.67 2.54 -4.07
C PRO A 111 -0.27 3.18 -3.98
N TYR A 112 -0.03 4.32 -4.66
CA TYR A 112 1.23 5.06 -4.47
C TYR A 112 1.39 5.62 -3.06
N SER A 113 0.30 5.99 -2.38
CA SER A 113 0.35 6.36 -0.96
C SER A 113 0.75 5.17 -0.08
N VAL A 114 0.26 3.96 -0.38
CA VAL A 114 0.71 2.72 0.28
C VAL A 114 2.21 2.50 0.05
N ILE A 115 2.67 2.61 -1.20
CA ILE A 115 4.09 2.45 -1.57
C ILE A 115 4.96 3.47 -0.83
N HIS A 116 4.57 4.74 -0.82
CA HIS A 116 5.32 5.80 -0.16
C HIS A 116 5.45 5.58 1.35
N GLN A 117 4.35 5.22 2.03
CA GLN A 117 4.39 4.94 3.47
C GLN A 117 5.17 3.67 3.78
N ALA A 118 5.07 2.63 2.93
CA ALA A 118 5.89 1.43 3.05
C ALA A 118 7.39 1.76 2.89
N ASN A 119 7.76 2.57 1.90
CA ASN A 119 9.13 3.04 1.72
C ASN A 119 9.64 3.79 2.96
N SER A 120 8.85 4.72 3.49
CA SER A 120 9.22 5.48 4.68
C SER A 120 9.50 4.55 5.87
N LEU A 121 8.63 3.56 6.12
CA LEU A 121 8.82 2.59 7.19
C LEU A 121 10.05 1.70 6.94
N LEU A 122 10.22 1.19 5.72
CA LEU A 122 11.35 0.34 5.35
C LEU A 122 12.69 1.07 5.47
N GLU A 123 12.79 2.31 5.00
CA GLU A 123 13.99 3.14 5.14
C GLU A 123 14.35 3.38 6.60
N ARG A 124 13.36 3.62 7.48
CA ARG A 124 13.59 3.78 8.92
C ARG A 124 14.10 2.50 9.57
N ILE A 125 13.56 1.35 9.20
CA ILE A 125 14.04 0.05 9.68
C ILE A 125 15.45 -0.23 9.17
N GLU A 126 15.71 -0.01 7.88
CA GLU A 126 17.00 -0.29 7.23
C GLU A 126 18.14 0.62 7.67
N SER A 127 17.82 1.86 8.03
CA SER A 127 18.80 2.79 8.62
C SER A 127 19.18 2.44 10.07
N GLY A 128 18.52 1.46 10.70
CA GLY A 128 18.71 1.14 12.12
C GLY A 128 18.13 2.18 13.08
N ALA A 129 17.25 3.06 12.60
CA ALA A 129 16.63 4.09 13.41
C ALA A 129 15.58 3.54 14.40
N VAL A 130 15.02 2.37 14.11
CA VAL A 130 14.08 1.67 14.99
C VAL A 130 14.88 0.85 16.00
N VAL A 131 14.87 1.28 17.24
CA VAL A 131 15.59 0.60 18.34
C VAL A 131 14.66 -0.40 19.01
N THR A 132 15.05 -1.68 19.02
CA THR A 132 14.31 -2.76 19.69
C THR A 132 15.21 -3.96 19.94
N ASP A 133 14.93 -4.70 21.01
CA ASP A 133 15.56 -6.01 21.29
C ASP A 133 14.79 -7.16 20.62
N ASP A 134 13.57 -6.90 20.12
CA ASP A 134 12.73 -7.88 19.41
C ASP A 134 12.94 -7.77 17.89
N ALA A 135 14.03 -8.37 17.42
CA ALA A 135 14.34 -8.44 16.00
C ALA A 135 13.31 -9.26 15.19
N VAL A 136 12.63 -10.22 15.82
CA VAL A 136 11.62 -11.04 15.14
C VAL A 136 10.39 -10.21 14.83
N ALA A 137 9.88 -9.45 15.80
CA ALA A 137 8.76 -8.55 15.60
C ALA A 137 9.09 -7.45 14.57
N LEU A 138 10.30 -6.87 14.62
CA LEU A 138 10.73 -5.88 13.65
C LEU A 138 10.80 -6.46 12.22
N ASN A 139 11.34 -7.67 12.08
CA ASN A 139 11.37 -8.36 10.79
C ASN A 139 9.96 -8.73 10.29
N CYS A 140 9.01 -9.03 11.18
CA CYS A 140 7.61 -9.23 10.81
C CYS A 140 7.02 -7.96 10.21
N ILE A 141 7.20 -6.81 10.87
CA ILE A 141 6.77 -5.50 10.38
C ILE A 141 7.40 -5.20 9.00
N LYS A 142 8.71 -5.45 8.86
CA LYS A 142 9.43 -5.29 7.59
C LYS A 142 8.84 -6.17 6.49
N ALA A 143 8.56 -7.43 6.79
CA ALA A 143 8.00 -8.38 5.84
C ALA A 143 6.59 -7.97 5.37
N GLU A 144 5.74 -7.56 6.29
CA GLU A 144 4.39 -7.09 5.96
C GLU A 144 4.44 -5.80 5.12
N ALA A 145 5.34 -4.86 5.44
CA ALA A 145 5.52 -3.63 4.66
C ALA A 145 6.00 -3.91 3.23
N LEU A 146 6.96 -4.83 3.05
CA LEU A 146 7.41 -5.29 1.72
C LEU A 146 6.25 -5.92 0.94
N ALA A 147 5.48 -6.81 1.55
CA ALA A 147 4.36 -7.48 0.90
C ALA A 147 3.25 -6.50 0.48
N LEU A 148 2.94 -5.50 1.32
CA LEU A 148 1.97 -4.44 0.99
C LEU A 148 2.46 -3.53 -0.14
N ARG A 149 3.77 -3.21 -0.18
CA ARG A 149 4.37 -2.46 -1.29
C ARG A 149 4.27 -3.24 -2.59
N GLY A 150 4.63 -4.51 -2.57
CA GLY A 150 4.50 -5.41 -3.72
C GLY A 150 3.06 -5.54 -4.20
N LEU A 151 2.09 -5.69 -3.28
CA LEU A 151 0.66 -5.75 -3.62
C LEU A 151 0.19 -4.48 -4.32
N ALA A 152 0.53 -3.31 -3.76
CA ALA A 152 0.14 -2.03 -4.34
C ALA A 152 0.75 -1.80 -5.73
N LEU A 153 2.02 -2.16 -5.95
CA LEU A 153 2.66 -2.08 -7.26
C LEU A 153 2.05 -3.06 -8.26
N PHE A 154 1.70 -4.27 -7.81
CA PHE A 154 1.02 -5.26 -8.63
C PHE A 154 -0.34 -4.77 -9.11
N ASP A 155 -1.13 -4.17 -8.23
CA ASP A 155 -2.44 -3.61 -8.58
C ASP A 155 -2.32 -2.45 -9.57
N LEU A 156 -1.42 -1.51 -9.33
CA LEU A 156 -1.14 -0.42 -10.27
C LEU A 156 -0.78 -0.96 -11.66
N THR A 157 0.11 -1.95 -11.70
CA THR A 157 0.56 -2.53 -12.98
C THR A 157 -0.59 -3.21 -13.72
N ARG A 158 -1.45 -3.98 -13.01
CA ARG A 158 -2.60 -4.64 -13.63
C ARG A 158 -3.66 -3.67 -14.14
N LEU A 159 -3.87 -2.55 -13.43
CA LEU A 159 -4.91 -1.58 -13.79
C LEU A 159 -4.49 -0.62 -14.90
N PHE A 160 -3.20 -0.25 -14.96
CA PHE A 160 -2.73 0.87 -15.78
C PHE A 160 -1.66 0.48 -16.81
N ALA A 161 -1.36 -0.80 -16.96
CA ALA A 161 -0.44 -1.30 -17.97
C ALA A 161 -1.07 -2.40 -18.84
N MET A 162 -0.38 -2.76 -19.92
CA MET A 162 -0.78 -3.88 -20.74
C MET A 162 -0.51 -5.21 -20.02
N PRO A 163 -1.27 -6.29 -20.34
CA PRO A 163 -1.00 -7.60 -19.78
C PRO A 163 0.44 -8.05 -20.04
N TYR A 164 1.05 -8.71 -19.06
CA TYR A 164 2.42 -9.23 -19.17
C TYR A 164 2.57 -10.15 -20.41
N THR A 165 1.59 -10.98 -20.67
CA THR A 165 1.61 -11.99 -21.74
C THR A 165 1.51 -11.42 -23.15
N LEU A 166 1.14 -10.14 -23.30
CA LEU A 166 0.97 -9.53 -24.62
C LEU A 166 2.28 -9.53 -25.42
N ASN A 167 3.40 -9.19 -24.78
CA ASN A 167 4.72 -9.12 -25.39
C ASN A 167 5.84 -9.38 -24.37
N ASN A 168 5.62 -10.34 -23.49
CA ASN A 168 6.55 -10.73 -22.43
C ASN A 168 6.97 -9.55 -21.51
N GLY A 169 6.03 -8.63 -21.26
CA GLY A 169 6.25 -7.53 -20.34
C GLY A 169 7.12 -6.39 -20.88
N THR A 170 7.42 -6.32 -22.18
CA THR A 170 8.23 -5.22 -22.75
C THR A 170 7.46 -3.91 -22.90
N SER A 171 6.13 -3.92 -22.79
CA SER A 171 5.29 -2.72 -22.76
C SER A 171 5.61 -1.84 -21.56
N LEU A 172 5.26 -0.54 -21.66
CA LEU A 172 5.38 0.37 -20.53
C LEU A 172 4.38 0.00 -19.41
N GLY A 173 4.94 -0.19 -18.23
CA GLY A 173 4.25 -0.42 -16.98
C GLY A 173 3.92 0.89 -16.25
N VAL A 174 4.24 0.94 -14.97
CA VAL A 174 4.07 2.10 -14.10
C VAL A 174 5.42 2.52 -13.50
N PRO A 175 5.58 3.74 -12.97
CA PRO A 175 6.78 4.11 -12.22
C PRO A 175 7.00 3.20 -11.01
N ILE A 176 8.24 2.72 -10.83
CA ILE A 176 8.65 1.93 -9.67
C ILE A 176 9.29 2.87 -8.66
N GLU A 177 8.67 3.00 -7.49
CA GLU A 177 9.15 3.81 -6.38
C GLU A 177 9.52 2.90 -5.20
N ILE A 178 10.80 2.71 -4.94
CA ILE A 178 11.30 1.88 -3.83
C ILE A 178 11.94 2.69 -2.70
N LYS A 179 11.88 4.01 -2.82
CA LYS A 179 12.35 4.97 -1.82
C LYS A 179 11.35 6.10 -1.66
N THR A 180 11.46 6.82 -0.56
CA THR A 180 10.73 8.07 -0.37
C THR A 180 11.25 9.13 -1.33
N THR A 181 10.33 9.83 -2.00
CA THR A 181 10.65 10.85 -2.98
C THR A 181 9.98 12.18 -2.64
N LEU A 182 10.59 13.27 -3.10
CA LEU A 182 10.00 14.59 -2.94
C LEU A 182 8.77 14.76 -3.87
N PRO A 183 7.81 15.62 -3.51
CA PRO A 183 6.61 15.88 -4.35
C PRO A 183 6.95 16.40 -5.76
N THR A 184 8.16 16.93 -5.96
CA THR A 184 8.63 17.41 -7.27
C THR A 184 9.24 16.31 -8.14
N HIS A 185 9.39 15.09 -7.61
CA HIS A 185 9.92 13.96 -8.37
C HIS A 185 8.93 13.53 -9.46
N GLN A 186 9.43 13.40 -10.67
CA GLN A 186 8.65 12.99 -11.84
C GLN A 186 9.32 11.76 -12.49
N PRO A 187 9.01 10.56 -11.99
CA PRO A 187 9.62 9.34 -12.49
C PRO A 187 9.09 8.96 -13.87
N ALA A 188 9.95 8.35 -14.68
CA ALA A 188 9.52 7.71 -15.91
C ALA A 188 8.83 6.39 -15.62
N ARG A 189 8.01 5.92 -16.57
CA ARG A 189 7.42 4.58 -16.52
C ARG A 189 8.48 3.52 -16.74
N ASN A 190 8.46 2.49 -15.93
CA ASN A 190 9.22 1.26 -16.12
C ASN A 190 8.48 0.32 -17.10
N THR A 191 9.13 -0.73 -17.53
CA THR A 191 8.48 -1.81 -18.28
C THR A 191 7.59 -2.66 -17.35
N VAL A 192 6.60 -3.33 -17.91
CA VAL A 192 5.77 -4.28 -17.17
C VAL A 192 6.62 -5.39 -16.54
N ALA A 193 7.65 -5.88 -17.26
CA ALA A 193 8.55 -6.90 -16.73
C ALA A 193 9.31 -6.42 -15.49
N GLU A 194 9.83 -5.17 -15.49
CA GLU A 194 10.49 -4.58 -14.33
C GLU A 194 9.49 -4.41 -13.16
N CYS A 195 8.26 -3.99 -13.44
CA CYS A 195 7.23 -3.89 -12.40
C CYS A 195 6.94 -5.25 -11.75
N TYR A 196 6.74 -6.29 -12.54
CA TYR A 196 6.51 -7.64 -12.02
C TYR A 196 7.73 -8.18 -11.26
N GLN A 197 8.95 -7.91 -11.75
CA GLN A 197 10.16 -8.32 -11.05
C GLN A 197 10.25 -7.64 -9.67
N GLN A 198 9.96 -6.34 -9.57
CA GLN A 198 9.95 -5.63 -8.29
C GLN A 198 8.89 -6.20 -7.33
N VAL A 199 7.70 -6.55 -7.83
CA VAL A 199 6.66 -7.22 -7.04
C VAL A 199 7.16 -8.56 -6.49
N ILE A 200 7.81 -9.36 -7.33
CA ILE A 200 8.39 -10.66 -6.94
C ILE A 200 9.49 -10.45 -5.90
N ASP A 201 10.36 -9.47 -6.08
CA ASP A 201 11.45 -9.15 -5.16
C ASP A 201 10.91 -8.75 -3.78
N ASP A 202 9.89 -7.91 -3.73
CA ASP A 202 9.24 -7.50 -2.49
C ASP A 202 8.58 -8.69 -1.76
N MET A 203 7.77 -9.48 -2.45
CA MET A 203 7.06 -10.61 -1.84
C MET A 203 8.01 -11.74 -1.44
N THR A 204 9.01 -12.04 -2.27
CA THR A 204 10.05 -13.03 -1.94
C THR A 204 10.95 -12.53 -0.81
N GLY A 205 11.26 -11.23 -0.79
CA GLY A 205 11.99 -10.58 0.30
C GLY A 205 11.24 -10.72 1.62
N ALA A 206 9.93 -10.49 1.62
CA ALA A 206 9.08 -10.69 2.77
C ALA A 206 9.11 -12.13 3.29
N LEU A 207 8.99 -13.11 2.40
CA LEU A 207 9.05 -14.54 2.77
C LEU A 207 10.42 -14.97 3.29
N LYS A 208 11.51 -14.44 2.71
CA LYS A 208 12.91 -14.76 3.13
C LYS A 208 13.24 -14.29 4.54
N LEU A 209 12.58 -13.26 5.06
CA LEU A 209 12.77 -12.82 6.44
C LEU A 209 12.32 -13.88 7.47
N SER A 210 11.50 -14.86 7.05
CA SER A 210 10.98 -15.96 7.88
C SER A 210 10.35 -15.50 9.20
N ALA A 211 9.81 -14.26 9.19
CA ALA A 211 9.22 -13.61 10.36
C ALA A 211 7.70 -13.47 10.25
N LEU A 212 7.13 -13.69 9.05
CA LEU A 212 5.68 -13.70 8.89
C LEU A 212 5.06 -14.86 9.67
N SER A 213 3.95 -14.59 10.35
CA SER A 213 3.24 -15.62 11.09
C SER A 213 2.80 -16.77 10.19
N ALA A 214 2.93 -18.00 10.66
CA ALA A 214 2.29 -19.17 10.07
C ALA A 214 0.83 -19.31 10.50
N ASP A 215 0.43 -18.67 11.60
CA ASP A 215 -0.93 -18.68 12.10
C ASP A 215 -1.80 -17.68 11.34
N LYS A 216 -3.13 -17.88 11.39
CA LYS A 216 -4.09 -16.95 10.84
C LYS A 216 -4.06 -15.63 11.62
N LYS A 217 -3.90 -14.52 10.90
CA LYS A 217 -3.93 -13.17 11.47
C LYS A 217 -5.08 -12.39 10.86
N ASN A 218 -6.07 -12.03 11.68
CA ASN A 218 -7.20 -11.23 11.24
C ASN A 218 -6.75 -9.80 10.92
N GLY A 219 -6.93 -9.38 9.68
CA GLY A 219 -6.58 -8.04 9.21
C GLY A 219 -5.11 -7.82 8.86
N TYR A 220 -4.25 -8.82 8.99
CA TYR A 220 -2.82 -8.73 8.68
C TYR A 220 -2.37 -9.85 7.74
N LEU A 221 -1.34 -9.56 6.94
CA LEU A 221 -0.72 -10.56 6.09
C LEU A 221 0.04 -11.60 6.93
N ASN A 222 0.00 -12.84 6.44
CA ASN A 222 0.76 -13.94 6.98
C ASN A 222 1.50 -14.69 5.85
N VAL A 223 2.24 -15.72 6.17
CA VAL A 223 3.03 -16.48 5.18
C VAL A 223 2.15 -17.03 4.04
N TRP A 224 0.94 -17.48 4.37
CA TRP A 224 0.04 -18.11 3.39
C TRP A 224 -0.59 -17.09 2.44
N SER A 225 -1.00 -15.94 2.97
CA SER A 225 -1.53 -14.85 2.15
C SER A 225 -0.48 -14.29 1.19
N VAL A 226 0.78 -14.12 1.64
CA VAL A 226 1.86 -13.65 0.76
C VAL A 226 2.20 -14.69 -0.32
N LYS A 227 2.24 -16.00 0.02
CA LYS A 227 2.42 -17.07 -0.97
C LYS A 227 1.28 -17.10 -2.00
N ALA A 228 0.04 -16.92 -1.58
CA ALA A 228 -1.10 -16.89 -2.49
C ALA A 228 -1.06 -15.66 -3.41
N LEU A 229 -0.68 -14.49 -2.88
CA LEU A 229 -0.46 -13.30 -3.70
C LEU A 229 0.65 -13.52 -4.73
N LEU A 230 1.77 -14.10 -4.32
CA LEU A 230 2.90 -14.40 -5.22
C LEU A 230 2.52 -15.46 -6.27
N SER A 231 1.73 -16.47 -5.90
CA SER A 231 1.16 -17.43 -6.85
C SER A 231 0.34 -16.73 -7.93
N ARG A 232 -0.52 -15.76 -7.54
CA ARG A 232 -1.29 -14.95 -8.47
C ARG A 232 -0.39 -14.12 -9.39
N VAL A 233 0.70 -13.54 -8.89
CA VAL A 233 1.67 -12.80 -9.71
C VAL A 233 2.24 -13.69 -10.80
N TYR A 234 2.69 -14.89 -10.47
CA TYR A 234 3.21 -15.84 -11.46
C TYR A 234 2.16 -16.32 -12.44
N LEU A 235 0.91 -16.48 -12.01
CA LEU A 235 -0.21 -16.82 -12.90
C LEU A 235 -0.43 -15.74 -13.96
N TYR A 236 -0.40 -14.46 -13.59
CA TYR A 236 -0.51 -13.34 -14.53
C TYR A 236 0.67 -13.23 -15.50
N MET A 237 1.85 -13.75 -15.11
CA MET A 237 3.01 -13.87 -15.99
C MET A 237 2.94 -15.10 -16.91
N ASN A 238 1.93 -15.98 -16.74
CA ASN A 238 1.83 -17.31 -17.38
C ASN A 238 2.95 -18.28 -16.94
N ASP A 239 3.59 -18.03 -15.78
CA ASP A 239 4.52 -18.97 -15.16
C ASP A 239 3.72 -19.95 -14.28
N ASN A 240 3.01 -20.85 -14.95
CA ASN A 240 2.08 -21.77 -14.30
C ASN A 240 2.79 -22.78 -13.38
N GLU A 241 4.06 -23.07 -13.60
CA GLU A 241 4.85 -23.98 -12.75
C GLU A 241 5.05 -23.39 -11.37
N LYS A 242 5.54 -22.14 -11.28
CA LYS A 242 5.73 -21.45 -10.01
C LYS A 242 4.40 -21.11 -9.33
N ALA A 243 3.40 -20.72 -10.12
CA ALA A 243 2.07 -20.46 -9.58
C ALA A 243 1.49 -21.71 -8.90
N LEU A 244 1.56 -22.87 -9.55
CA LEU A 244 1.07 -24.14 -9.03
C LEU A 244 1.85 -24.60 -7.79
N ALA A 245 3.18 -24.43 -7.79
CA ALA A 245 4.02 -24.80 -6.64
C ALA A 245 3.58 -24.05 -5.38
N LEU A 246 3.44 -22.72 -5.46
CA LEU A 246 2.99 -21.88 -4.35
C LEU A 246 1.54 -22.17 -3.93
N ALA A 247 0.64 -22.36 -4.89
CA ALA A 247 -0.74 -22.72 -4.59
C ALA A 247 -0.82 -24.06 -3.81
N LYS A 248 -0.04 -25.07 -4.20
CA LYS A 248 0.05 -26.34 -3.46
C LYS A 248 0.56 -26.15 -2.05
N GLU A 249 1.55 -25.27 -1.84
CA GLU A 249 2.04 -24.96 -0.50
C GLU A 249 0.92 -24.33 0.35
N VAL A 250 0.14 -23.39 -0.23
CA VAL A 250 -0.98 -22.78 0.47
C VAL A 250 -2.08 -23.78 0.79
N MET A 251 -2.39 -24.71 -0.11
CA MET A 251 -3.36 -25.77 0.13
C MET A 251 -2.92 -26.74 1.25
N ASN A 252 -1.61 -26.94 1.38
CA ASN A 252 -1.02 -27.82 2.42
C ASN A 252 -0.73 -27.06 3.73
N ASN A 253 -1.59 -26.13 4.11
CA ASN A 253 -1.46 -25.24 5.28
C ASN A 253 -1.74 -25.93 6.64
N GLY A 254 -1.83 -27.25 6.69
CA GLY A 254 -2.11 -27.99 7.93
C GLY A 254 -3.54 -27.91 8.42
N GLY A 255 -4.50 -27.53 7.56
CA GLY A 255 -5.90 -27.40 7.92
C GLY A 255 -6.29 -26.04 8.52
N LEU A 256 -5.37 -25.07 8.49
CA LEU A 256 -5.61 -23.72 9.00
C LEU A 256 -6.68 -22.98 8.19
N TYR A 257 -6.71 -23.21 6.89
CA TYR A 257 -7.71 -22.71 5.95
C TYR A 257 -8.43 -23.86 5.29
N GLN A 258 -9.73 -23.75 5.16
CA GLN A 258 -10.59 -24.80 4.61
C GLN A 258 -11.65 -24.18 3.71
N LEU A 259 -11.93 -24.84 2.58
CA LEU A 259 -13.02 -24.46 1.70
C LEU A 259 -14.36 -24.65 2.43
N PHE A 260 -15.32 -23.77 2.13
CA PHE A 260 -16.69 -23.93 2.60
C PHE A 260 -17.33 -25.14 1.95
N THR A 261 -18.16 -25.82 2.73
CA THR A 261 -19.08 -26.80 2.20
C THR A 261 -20.22 -26.10 1.44
N HIS A 262 -20.92 -26.85 0.58
CA HIS A 262 -22.08 -26.32 -0.13
C HIS A 262 -23.14 -25.72 0.83
N ASP A 263 -23.35 -26.35 1.97
CA ASP A 263 -24.36 -25.93 2.94
C ASP A 263 -23.94 -24.68 3.74
N GLU A 264 -22.64 -24.46 3.92
CA GLU A 264 -22.10 -23.28 4.58
C GLU A 264 -22.09 -22.05 3.67
N TYR A 265 -21.87 -22.23 2.36
CA TYR A 265 -21.64 -21.17 1.39
C TYR A 265 -22.71 -20.04 1.41
N PRO A 266 -24.02 -20.31 1.55
CA PRO A 266 -25.03 -19.26 1.61
C PRO A 266 -24.91 -18.34 2.85
N THR A 267 -24.22 -18.79 3.91
CA THR A 267 -24.14 -18.08 5.20
C THR A 267 -22.81 -17.37 5.44
N VAL A 268 -21.83 -17.53 4.52
CA VAL A 268 -20.47 -17.03 4.76
C VAL A 268 -20.31 -15.54 4.50
N TRP A 269 -21.17 -14.95 3.70
CA TRP A 269 -21.10 -13.56 3.27
C TRP A 269 -21.29 -12.52 4.40
N GLY A 270 -21.74 -12.93 5.56
CA GLY A 270 -21.84 -12.10 6.75
C GLY A 270 -20.79 -12.42 7.82
N LYS A 271 -19.78 -13.22 7.49
CA LYS A 271 -18.74 -13.63 8.44
C LYS A 271 -17.40 -13.03 8.05
N ASP A 272 -16.82 -12.28 8.96
CA ASP A 272 -15.46 -11.78 8.83
C ASP A 272 -14.43 -12.89 9.11
N PHE A 273 -13.31 -12.86 8.42
CA PHE A 273 -12.16 -13.75 8.65
C PHE A 273 -12.54 -15.24 8.69
N SER A 274 -13.36 -15.64 7.73
CA SER A 274 -13.90 -17.00 7.65
C SER A 274 -12.82 -18.06 7.33
N SER A 275 -13.18 -19.35 7.39
CA SER A 275 -12.23 -20.46 7.19
C SER A 275 -11.56 -20.46 5.81
N GLU A 276 -12.23 -19.95 4.78
CA GLU A 276 -11.70 -19.89 3.42
C GLU A 276 -10.86 -18.62 3.15
N SER A 277 -10.95 -17.64 4.03
CA SER A 277 -10.27 -16.36 3.84
C SER A 277 -8.81 -16.42 4.23
N LEU A 278 -7.92 -16.28 3.27
CA LEU A 278 -6.46 -16.18 3.48
C LEU A 278 -6.05 -14.80 4.02
N PHE A 279 -6.75 -13.75 3.58
CA PHE A 279 -6.51 -12.38 4.00
C PHE A 279 -7.73 -11.51 3.72
N GLU A 280 -8.07 -10.68 4.68
CA GLU A 280 -9.09 -9.63 4.58
C GLU A 280 -8.54 -8.34 5.18
N PHE A 281 -8.83 -7.22 4.53
CA PHE A 281 -8.61 -5.93 5.17
C PHE A 281 -9.65 -5.71 6.27
N TYR A 282 -9.20 -5.30 7.44
CA TYR A 282 -10.10 -4.97 8.55
C TYR A 282 -10.70 -3.58 8.37
N PHE A 283 -12.02 -3.53 8.38
CA PHE A 283 -12.79 -2.28 8.34
C PHE A 283 -13.48 -2.08 9.69
N PRO A 284 -12.99 -1.14 10.53
CA PRO A 284 -13.65 -0.90 11.82
C PRO A 284 -15.08 -0.38 11.63
N SER A 285 -16.00 -0.81 12.49
CA SER A 285 -17.43 -0.45 12.47
C SER A 285 -17.69 1.06 12.42
N LEU A 286 -16.80 1.87 12.98
CA LEU A 286 -16.85 3.34 12.91
C LEU A 286 -16.79 3.91 11.49
N MET A 287 -16.18 3.20 10.54
CA MET A 287 -16.21 3.60 9.12
C MET A 287 -17.58 3.36 8.51
N VAL A 288 -18.22 2.25 8.88
CA VAL A 288 -19.56 1.90 8.42
C VAL A 288 -20.60 2.87 8.99
N GLU A 289 -20.47 3.24 10.27
CA GLU A 289 -21.37 4.20 10.96
C GLU A 289 -21.26 5.63 10.38
N ARG A 290 -20.13 6.00 9.82
CA ARG A 290 -19.96 7.30 9.12
C ARG A 290 -20.53 7.32 7.72
N GLY A 291 -21.21 6.24 7.28
CA GLY A 291 -21.78 6.12 5.94
C GLY A 291 -20.70 5.95 4.84
N GLU A 292 -19.47 5.62 5.22
CA GLU A 292 -18.46 5.19 4.28
C GLU A 292 -18.88 3.81 3.77
N LYS A 293 -19.26 3.74 2.50
CA LYS A 293 -19.60 2.46 1.86
C LYS A 293 -18.32 1.66 1.69
N VAL A 294 -18.22 0.59 2.42
CA VAL A 294 -17.09 -0.32 2.37
C VAL A 294 -17.58 -1.62 1.76
N LEU A 295 -16.98 -2.01 0.63
CA LEU A 295 -17.12 -3.35 0.09
C LEU A 295 -16.07 -4.22 0.77
N GLN A 296 -16.52 -5.28 1.41
CA GLN A 296 -15.62 -6.22 2.05
C GLN A 296 -14.87 -7.01 0.99
N TRP A 297 -13.54 -6.89 1.00
CA TRP A 297 -12.68 -7.65 0.10
C TRP A 297 -11.99 -8.76 0.90
N PHE A 298 -12.16 -9.96 0.47
CA PHE A 298 -11.42 -11.10 1.00
C PHE A 298 -10.69 -11.82 -0.14
N MET A 299 -9.56 -12.40 0.17
CA MET A 299 -8.82 -13.26 -0.72
C MET A 299 -9.15 -14.71 -0.36
N PRO A 300 -10.03 -15.38 -1.13
CA PRO A 300 -10.35 -16.77 -0.88
C PRO A 300 -9.17 -17.69 -1.21
N ILE A 301 -9.24 -18.90 -0.73
CA ILE A 301 -8.40 -20.00 -1.21
C ILE A 301 -8.82 -20.28 -2.67
N MET A 302 -7.91 -20.06 -3.60
CA MET A 302 -8.14 -20.38 -5.01
C MET A 302 -7.82 -21.84 -5.32
#